data_0fa92d8979b50ae98be14d6c00c34eb9
#
_entry.id   0fa92d8979b50ae98be14d6c00c34eb9
#
_cell.length_a   1.000
_cell.length_b   1.000
_cell.length_c   1.000
_cell.angle_alpha   90.00
_cell.angle_beta   90.00
_cell.angle_gamma   90.00
#
_symmetry.space_group_name_H-M   'P 1'
#
loop_
_entity.id
_entity.type
_entity.pdbx_description
1 polymer ?
#
loop_
_entity_poly.entity_id
_entity_poly.type
_entity_poly.pdbx_seq_one_letter_code
_entity_poly.pdbx_strand_id
1 'polypeptide(L)'
;VQYYCTDWDFVLTRAQNNGLVVITDGKQVKVCKPNVSASPVLTITYGDNLIAFDGSISASEQYTDTKACAWDVSRQQIIKATASKPSLNAQGDIAAKDLSGLANEVMLYQTNAPIGDASLHAWADAQALWSGLARFQGSITIYGNASIIPGCIIKLEGLSKHYSGNAFVQSVEHTLQGGEWKTQVYMGFNPVVITEEPDV
;
A
#
# COMPACT_ATOMS: atom_id res chain seq x y z
N VAL A 1 4.69 4.60 23.22
CA VAL A 1 5.85 5.48 23.49
C VAL A 1 6.61 5.62 22.19
N GLN A 2 6.90 6.86 21.79
CA GLN A 2 7.82 7.15 20.69
C GLN A 2 9.25 6.95 21.20
N TYR A 3 10.02 6.16 20.47
CA TYR A 3 11.40 5.88 20.85
C TYR A 3 12.29 5.87 19.60
N TYR A 4 13.31 6.73 19.62
CA TYR A 4 14.37 6.82 18.61
C TYR A 4 13.84 6.95 17.15
N CYS A 5 12.85 7.77 16.94
CA CYS A 5 12.32 8.07 15.61
C CYS A 5 11.74 9.50 15.55
N THR A 6 11.65 10.06 14.35
CA THR A 6 11.01 11.36 14.16
C THR A 6 9.51 11.29 14.44
N ASP A 7 8.87 12.43 14.71
CA ASP A 7 7.41 12.49 14.89
C ASP A 7 6.67 12.00 13.65
N TRP A 8 7.22 12.30 12.48
CA TRP A 8 6.65 11.87 11.20
C TRP A 8 6.70 10.35 11.03
N ASP A 9 7.86 9.74 11.26
CA ASP A 9 8.03 8.28 11.17
C ASP A 9 7.16 7.54 12.18
N PHE A 10 7.03 8.12 13.39
CA PHE A 10 6.13 7.57 14.40
C PHE A 10 4.68 7.57 13.92
N VAL A 11 4.20 8.68 13.36
CA VAL A 11 2.83 8.78 12.80
C VAL A 11 2.64 7.79 11.66
N LEU A 12 3.59 7.71 10.70
CA LEU A 12 3.54 6.76 9.58
C LEU A 12 3.47 5.33 10.06
N THR A 13 4.39 4.92 10.94
CA THR A 13 4.45 3.54 11.47
C THR A 13 3.17 3.17 12.22
N ARG A 14 2.64 4.09 13.04
CA ARG A 14 1.40 3.85 13.78
C ARG A 14 0.19 3.76 12.87
N ALA A 15 0.11 4.60 11.85
CA ALA A 15 -0.95 4.54 10.84
C ALA A 15 -0.89 3.21 10.08
N GLN A 16 0.28 2.84 9.55
CA GLN A 16 0.47 1.62 8.78
C GLN A 16 0.14 0.36 9.59
N ASN A 17 0.54 0.28 10.85
CA ASN A 17 0.22 -0.85 11.73
C ASN A 17 -1.28 -1.01 11.99
N ASN A 18 -2.08 0.02 11.72
CA ASN A 18 -3.55 -0.01 11.83
C ASN A 18 -4.25 -0.02 10.46
N GLY A 19 -3.54 -0.27 9.37
CA GLY A 19 -4.10 -0.29 8.02
C GLY A 19 -4.54 1.08 7.51
N LEU A 20 -3.91 2.16 8.02
CA LEU A 20 -4.22 3.53 7.64
C LEU A 20 -3.08 4.12 6.79
N VAL A 21 -3.44 4.98 5.87
CA VAL A 21 -2.51 5.81 5.09
C VAL A 21 -2.46 7.23 5.62
N VAL A 22 -1.31 7.86 5.50
CA VAL A 22 -1.10 9.27 5.79
C VAL A 22 -0.97 10.00 4.48
N ILE A 23 -1.89 10.91 4.21
CA ILE A 23 -1.94 11.70 2.97
C ILE A 23 -1.73 13.15 3.32
N THR A 24 -0.77 13.79 2.66
CA THR A 24 -0.53 15.23 2.75
C THR A 24 -1.18 15.94 1.57
N ASP A 25 -1.99 16.93 1.83
CA ASP A 25 -2.66 17.76 0.84
C ASP A 25 -2.49 19.24 1.22
N GLY A 26 -1.51 19.88 0.62
CA GLY A 26 -1.15 21.27 0.91
C GLY A 26 -0.81 21.47 2.40
N LYS A 27 -1.75 22.05 3.16
CA LYS A 27 -1.57 22.34 4.60
C LYS A 27 -2.22 21.31 5.53
N GLN A 28 -2.81 20.26 4.97
CA GLN A 28 -3.53 19.25 5.75
C GLN A 28 -2.81 17.92 5.72
N VAL A 29 -2.81 17.25 6.85
CA VAL A 29 -2.39 15.85 7.00
C VAL A 29 -3.64 15.04 7.35
N LYS A 30 -3.97 14.06 6.51
CA LYS A 30 -5.12 13.16 6.70
C LYS A 30 -4.62 11.77 7.03
N VAL A 31 -5.13 11.18 8.10
CA VAL A 31 -4.89 9.78 8.44
C VAL A 31 -6.21 9.05 8.25
N CYS A 32 -6.29 8.16 7.27
CA CYS A 32 -7.55 7.49 6.90
C CYS A 32 -7.31 6.07 6.36
N LYS A 33 -8.38 5.28 6.31
CA LYS A 33 -8.33 4.00 5.60
C LYS A 33 -8.16 4.25 4.10
N PRO A 34 -7.26 3.51 3.41
CA PRO A 34 -7.15 3.62 1.96
C PRO A 34 -8.43 3.14 1.30
N ASN A 35 -8.98 3.94 0.39
CA ASN A 35 -10.16 3.54 -0.37
C ASN A 35 -9.73 2.76 -1.62
N VAL A 36 -9.40 1.49 -1.41
CA VAL A 36 -8.87 0.59 -2.46
C VAL A 36 -9.93 0.07 -3.45
N SER A 37 -11.19 0.40 -3.22
CA SER A 37 -12.33 0.05 -4.09
C SER A 37 -13.02 1.26 -4.73
N ALA A 38 -12.42 2.45 -4.62
CA ALA A 38 -12.96 3.66 -5.23
C ALA A 38 -13.03 3.57 -6.76
N SER A 39 -13.92 4.35 -7.35
CA SER A 39 -13.92 4.58 -8.80
C SER A 39 -12.67 5.34 -9.22
N PRO A 40 -12.10 5.03 -10.41
CA PRO A 40 -10.92 5.74 -10.91
C PRO A 40 -11.22 7.22 -11.15
N VAL A 41 -10.28 8.08 -10.76
CA VAL A 41 -10.37 9.55 -11.02
C VAL A 41 -9.92 9.90 -12.43
N LEU A 42 -9.10 9.05 -13.06
CA LEU A 42 -8.61 9.24 -14.43
C LEU A 42 -8.36 7.87 -15.08
N THR A 43 -8.65 7.78 -16.37
CA THR A 43 -8.21 6.66 -17.22
C THR A 43 -6.97 7.08 -17.99
N ILE A 44 -5.94 6.24 -17.96
CA ILE A 44 -4.65 6.45 -18.60
C ILE A 44 -4.47 5.35 -19.64
N THR A 45 -4.36 5.75 -20.90
CA THR A 45 -4.36 4.83 -22.05
C THR A 45 -3.03 4.87 -22.78
N TYR A 46 -2.46 3.69 -23.03
CA TYR A 46 -1.26 3.55 -23.85
C TYR A 46 -1.54 4.05 -25.28
N GLY A 47 -0.61 4.88 -25.79
CA GLY A 47 -0.77 5.49 -27.11
C GLY A 47 -1.58 6.77 -27.15
N ASP A 48 -2.13 7.23 -26.02
CA ASP A 48 -2.88 8.48 -25.89
C ASP A 48 -2.21 9.42 -24.86
N ASN A 49 -2.49 9.25 -23.58
CA ASN A 49 -2.03 10.17 -22.54
C ASN A 49 -0.89 9.59 -21.65
N LEU A 50 -0.47 8.37 -21.90
CA LEU A 50 0.66 7.73 -21.22
C LEU A 50 1.98 8.06 -21.95
N ILE A 51 2.94 8.69 -21.25
CA ILE A 51 4.27 9.01 -21.75
C ILE A 51 5.24 7.86 -21.48
N ALA A 52 5.26 7.36 -20.24
CA ALA A 52 6.16 6.29 -19.83
C ALA A 52 5.46 5.39 -18.80
N PHE A 53 5.81 4.12 -18.81
CA PHE A 53 5.32 3.10 -17.88
C PHE A 53 6.49 2.22 -17.45
N ASP A 54 6.62 2.05 -16.15
CA ASP A 54 7.47 1.06 -15.52
C ASP A 54 6.62 0.32 -14.48
N GLY A 55 6.58 -1.00 -14.55
CA GLY A 55 5.72 -1.78 -13.65
C GLY A 55 6.24 -3.19 -13.43
N SER A 56 6.08 -3.65 -12.21
CA SER A 56 6.42 -5.01 -11.79
C SER A 56 5.29 -5.66 -11.03
N ILE A 57 5.17 -6.98 -11.19
CA ILE A 57 4.28 -7.82 -10.40
C ILE A 57 5.15 -8.77 -9.60
N SER A 58 5.01 -8.74 -8.28
CA SER A 58 5.82 -9.56 -7.38
C SER A 58 4.95 -10.53 -6.59
N ALA A 59 5.42 -11.78 -6.50
CA ALA A 59 4.84 -12.80 -5.64
C ALA A 59 5.52 -12.88 -4.26
N SER A 60 6.63 -12.15 -4.05
CA SER A 60 7.49 -12.30 -2.87
C SER A 60 6.76 -12.05 -1.55
N GLU A 61 5.78 -11.15 -1.56
CA GLU A 61 5.01 -10.78 -0.38
C GLU A 61 3.54 -11.21 -0.46
N GLN A 62 3.22 -12.12 -1.37
CA GLN A 62 1.86 -12.64 -1.52
C GLN A 62 1.71 -13.92 -0.71
N TYR A 63 0.84 -13.89 0.29
CA TYR A 63 0.60 -14.99 1.23
C TYR A 63 -0.83 -15.50 1.09
N THR A 64 -1.03 -16.81 1.29
CA THR A 64 -2.38 -17.41 1.33
C THR A 64 -3.16 -16.95 2.54
N ASP A 65 -2.46 -16.85 3.68
CA ASP A 65 -3.01 -16.34 4.94
C ASP A 65 -1.99 -15.44 5.64
N THR A 66 -2.50 -14.42 6.32
CA THR A 66 -1.73 -13.56 7.22
C THR A 66 -2.25 -13.75 8.63
N LYS A 67 -1.36 -14.11 9.54
CA LYS A 67 -1.69 -14.35 10.95
C LYS A 67 -0.82 -13.48 11.84
N ALA A 68 -1.36 -13.11 12.99
CA ALA A 68 -0.61 -12.41 14.02
C ALA A 68 -0.78 -13.12 15.36
N CYS A 69 0.23 -13.06 16.21
CA CYS A 69 0.16 -13.57 17.58
C CYS A 69 0.85 -12.63 18.57
N ALA A 70 0.34 -12.60 19.78
CA ALA A 70 0.87 -11.83 20.88
C ALA A 70 0.67 -12.56 22.20
N TRP A 71 1.43 -12.18 23.23
CA TRP A 71 1.23 -12.68 24.57
C TRP A 71 0.23 -11.78 25.32
N ASP A 72 -0.88 -12.38 25.77
CA ASP A 72 -1.83 -11.71 26.66
C ASP A 72 -1.41 -11.89 28.11
N VAL A 73 -0.94 -10.80 28.70
CA VAL A 73 -0.46 -10.81 30.10
C VAL A 73 -1.58 -11.08 31.10
N SER A 74 -2.79 -10.63 30.80
CA SER A 74 -3.95 -10.79 31.69
C SER A 74 -4.45 -12.22 31.73
N ARG A 75 -4.49 -12.88 30.57
CA ARG A 75 -4.94 -14.27 30.42
C ARG A 75 -3.81 -15.29 30.53
N GLN A 76 -2.54 -14.82 30.55
CA GLN A 76 -1.33 -15.65 30.55
C GLN A 76 -1.33 -16.70 29.42
N GLN A 77 -1.71 -16.29 28.22
CA GLN A 77 -1.80 -17.16 27.05
C GLN A 77 -1.43 -16.42 25.77
N ILE A 78 -1.09 -17.17 24.73
CA ILE A 78 -0.90 -16.64 23.40
C ILE A 78 -2.27 -16.41 22.76
N ILE A 79 -2.53 -15.17 22.38
CA ILE A 79 -3.66 -14.80 21.52
C ILE A 79 -3.23 -14.81 20.06
N LYS A 80 -4.15 -15.18 19.18
CA LYS A 80 -3.91 -15.29 17.73
C LYS A 80 -5.03 -14.61 16.96
N ALA A 81 -4.65 -13.93 15.89
CA ALA A 81 -5.58 -13.35 14.92
C ALA A 81 -5.24 -13.85 13.51
N THR A 82 -6.26 -14.06 12.71
CA THR A 82 -6.12 -14.31 11.27
C THR A 82 -6.74 -13.14 10.53
N ALA A 83 -6.02 -12.59 9.58
CA ALA A 83 -6.48 -11.45 8.79
C ALA A 83 -7.70 -11.78 7.94
N SER A 84 -8.57 -10.80 7.80
CA SER A 84 -9.61 -10.78 6.77
C SER A 84 -8.96 -10.59 5.40
N LYS A 85 -9.49 -11.22 4.35
CA LYS A 85 -8.99 -11.02 2.99
C LYS A 85 -9.41 -9.63 2.50
N PRO A 86 -8.46 -8.75 2.13
CA PRO A 86 -8.81 -7.41 1.67
C PRO A 86 -9.52 -7.47 0.32
N SER A 87 -10.57 -6.65 0.16
CA SER A 87 -11.25 -6.47 -1.12
C SER A 87 -10.52 -5.38 -1.91
N LEU A 88 -9.65 -5.78 -2.83
CA LEU A 88 -8.91 -4.87 -3.69
C LEU A 88 -9.56 -4.77 -5.06
N ASN A 89 -9.41 -3.61 -5.71
CA ASN A 89 -9.80 -3.44 -7.11
C ASN A 89 -9.02 -4.42 -8.01
N ALA A 90 -9.72 -4.91 -9.03
CA ALA A 90 -9.10 -5.78 -10.03
C ALA A 90 -8.06 -5.00 -10.83
N GLN A 91 -6.83 -5.47 -10.80
CA GLN A 91 -5.73 -4.98 -11.59
C GLN A 91 -5.02 -6.14 -12.27
N GLY A 92 -5.02 -6.13 -13.60
CA GLY A 92 -4.52 -7.24 -14.39
C GLY A 92 -5.36 -8.51 -14.26
N ASP A 93 -4.89 -9.56 -14.88
CA ASP A 93 -5.50 -10.90 -14.87
C ASP A 93 -4.86 -11.85 -13.87
N ILE A 94 -3.80 -11.41 -13.16
CA ILE A 94 -3.11 -12.21 -12.14
C ILE A 94 -3.61 -11.78 -10.77
N ALA A 95 -4.45 -12.58 -10.14
CA ALA A 95 -4.93 -12.28 -8.80
C ALA A 95 -3.89 -12.60 -7.71
N ALA A 96 -3.99 -11.97 -6.54
CA ALA A 96 -3.09 -12.24 -5.41
C ALA A 96 -3.09 -13.72 -5.00
N LYS A 97 -4.25 -14.39 -5.07
CA LYS A 97 -4.39 -15.84 -4.79
C LYS A 97 -3.58 -16.72 -5.74
N ASP A 98 -3.38 -16.27 -6.99
CA ASP A 98 -2.65 -17.05 -8.00
C ASP A 98 -1.14 -16.96 -7.72
N LEU A 99 -0.68 -15.85 -7.18
CA LEU A 99 0.72 -15.62 -6.79
C LEU A 99 1.06 -16.25 -5.44
N SER A 100 0.15 -16.21 -4.47
CA SER A 100 0.39 -16.76 -3.13
C SER A 100 0.63 -18.27 -3.16
N GLY A 101 -0.02 -18.99 -4.06
CA GLY A 101 0.19 -20.42 -4.26
C GLY A 101 1.56 -20.80 -4.86
N LEU A 102 2.31 -19.83 -5.38
CA LEU A 102 3.61 -20.07 -6.01
C LEU A 102 4.80 -20.00 -5.04
N ALA A 103 4.70 -19.16 -4.01
CA ALA A 103 5.86 -18.80 -3.21
C ALA A 103 5.68 -18.98 -1.70
N ASN A 104 4.50 -18.63 -1.15
CA ASN A 104 4.33 -18.50 0.30
C ASN A 104 2.97 -19.01 0.77
N GLU A 105 2.97 -19.84 1.80
CA GLU A 105 1.71 -20.36 2.36
C GLU A 105 1.10 -19.40 3.38
N VAL A 106 1.77 -19.19 4.50
CA VAL A 106 1.27 -18.41 5.63
C VAL A 106 2.35 -17.48 6.17
N MET A 107 2.01 -16.20 6.34
CA MET A 107 2.86 -15.25 7.07
C MET A 107 2.39 -15.13 8.51
N LEU A 108 3.30 -15.34 9.45
CA LEU A 108 3.07 -15.20 10.86
C LEU A 108 3.83 -14.00 11.42
N TYR A 109 3.10 -12.97 11.83
CA TYR A 109 3.64 -11.83 12.56
C TYR A 109 3.56 -12.08 14.06
N GLN A 110 4.62 -11.74 14.78
CA GLN A 110 4.68 -11.90 16.23
C GLN A 110 5.11 -10.60 16.89
N THR A 111 4.47 -10.26 18.00
CA THR A 111 4.86 -9.10 18.80
C THR A 111 4.91 -9.48 20.28
N ASN A 112 5.88 -8.88 20.99
CA ASN A 112 5.98 -8.96 22.46
C ASN A 112 5.23 -7.79 23.14
N ALA A 113 4.68 -6.85 22.36
CA ALA A 113 3.90 -5.75 22.91
C ALA A 113 2.59 -6.29 23.53
N PRO A 114 2.18 -5.79 24.69
CA PRO A 114 0.90 -6.16 25.30
C PRO A 114 -0.24 -5.50 24.53
N ILE A 115 -0.79 -6.20 23.56
CA ILE A 115 -1.91 -5.73 22.74
C ILE A 115 -3.12 -6.64 22.94
N GLY A 116 -4.33 -6.07 22.85
CA GLY A 116 -5.58 -6.83 22.94
C GLY A 116 -6.00 -7.45 21.61
N ASP A 117 -6.99 -8.34 21.66
CA ASP A 117 -7.52 -9.09 20.50
C ASP A 117 -7.88 -8.17 19.32
N ALA A 118 -8.58 -7.05 19.57
CA ALA A 118 -8.99 -6.12 18.52
C ALA A 118 -7.80 -5.45 17.81
N SER A 119 -6.77 -5.05 18.57
CA SER A 119 -5.55 -4.45 18.00
C SER A 119 -4.73 -5.47 17.23
N LEU A 120 -4.70 -6.73 17.70
CA LEU A 120 -4.02 -7.82 17.02
C LEU A 120 -4.68 -8.14 15.67
N HIS A 121 -6.03 -8.17 15.64
CA HIS A 121 -6.78 -8.32 14.39
C HIS A 121 -6.54 -7.15 13.42
N ALA A 122 -6.61 -5.91 13.91
CA ALA A 122 -6.35 -4.73 13.08
C ALA A 122 -4.94 -4.75 12.48
N TRP A 123 -3.95 -5.22 13.23
CA TRP A 123 -2.58 -5.37 12.72
C TRP A 123 -2.47 -6.47 11.67
N ALA A 124 -3.10 -7.64 11.88
CA ALA A 124 -3.13 -8.70 10.89
C ALA A 124 -3.81 -8.25 9.58
N ASP A 125 -4.97 -7.57 9.69
CA ASP A 125 -5.70 -7.02 8.55
C ASP A 125 -4.88 -5.98 7.78
N ALA A 126 -4.14 -5.13 8.51
CA ALA A 126 -3.23 -4.15 7.91
C ALA A 126 -2.15 -4.83 7.07
N GLN A 127 -1.49 -5.85 7.63
CA GLN A 127 -0.43 -6.57 6.91
C GLN A 127 -0.96 -7.29 5.65
N ALA A 128 -2.15 -7.88 5.71
CA ALA A 128 -2.79 -8.49 4.54
C ALA A 128 -3.15 -7.44 3.47
N LEU A 129 -3.58 -6.25 3.88
CA LEU A 129 -3.87 -5.14 2.97
C LEU A 129 -2.60 -4.66 2.25
N TRP A 130 -1.52 -4.45 2.99
CA TRP A 130 -0.24 -4.00 2.43
C TRP A 130 0.37 -5.04 1.49
N SER A 131 0.36 -6.31 1.87
CA SER A 131 0.74 -7.42 1.00
C SER A 131 -0.04 -7.38 -0.32
N GLY A 132 -1.36 -7.23 -0.26
CA GLY A 132 -2.18 -7.17 -1.46
C GLY A 132 -1.88 -5.96 -2.36
N LEU A 133 -1.59 -4.79 -1.78
CA LEU A 133 -1.22 -3.58 -2.53
C LEU A 133 0.22 -3.63 -3.06
N ALA A 134 1.12 -4.34 -2.39
CA ALA A 134 2.50 -4.53 -2.83
C ALA A 134 2.63 -5.47 -4.04
N ARG A 135 1.58 -6.21 -4.41
CA ARG A 135 1.56 -7.12 -5.55
C ARG A 135 1.94 -6.44 -6.86
N PHE A 136 1.39 -5.25 -7.08
CA PHE A 136 1.66 -4.44 -8.26
C PHE A 136 2.31 -3.13 -7.84
N GLN A 137 3.51 -2.92 -8.30
CA GLN A 137 4.28 -1.69 -8.03
C GLN A 137 4.81 -1.13 -9.33
N GLY A 138 4.97 0.16 -9.38
CA GLY A 138 5.55 0.81 -10.54
C GLY A 138 5.27 2.29 -10.60
N SER A 139 5.67 2.90 -11.70
CA SER A 139 5.42 4.31 -11.96
C SER A 139 4.92 4.53 -13.38
N ILE A 140 4.12 5.57 -13.54
CA ILE A 140 3.72 6.09 -14.83
C ILE A 140 4.06 7.57 -14.92
N THR A 141 4.36 8.02 -16.13
CA THR A 141 4.51 9.43 -16.43
C THR A 141 3.44 9.82 -17.45
N ILE A 142 2.73 10.89 -17.14
CA ILE A 142 1.71 11.49 -18.01
C ILE A 142 1.95 12.99 -18.16
N TYR A 143 1.24 13.64 -19.06
CA TYR A 143 1.16 15.09 -19.08
C TYR A 143 0.57 15.64 -17.79
N GLY A 144 0.91 16.87 -17.43
CA GLY A 144 0.54 17.49 -16.16
C GLY A 144 -0.95 17.38 -15.84
N ASN A 145 -1.27 16.80 -14.70
CA ASN A 145 -2.63 16.60 -14.25
C ASN A 145 -2.74 16.73 -12.73
N ALA A 146 -3.47 17.75 -12.26
CA ALA A 146 -3.64 18.04 -10.84
C ALA A 146 -4.77 17.23 -10.16
N SER A 147 -5.56 16.46 -10.92
CA SER A 147 -6.66 15.67 -10.33
C SER A 147 -6.19 14.38 -9.66
N ILE A 148 -4.97 13.94 -9.98
CA ILE A 148 -4.39 12.75 -9.37
C ILE A 148 -3.69 13.16 -8.07
N ILE A 149 -4.15 12.61 -6.97
CA ILE A 149 -3.61 12.83 -5.63
C ILE A 149 -3.28 11.48 -4.97
N PRO A 150 -2.36 11.43 -4.00
CA PRO A 150 -2.11 10.22 -3.24
C PRO A 150 -3.38 9.65 -2.61
N GLY A 151 -3.54 8.33 -2.63
CA GLY A 151 -4.70 7.63 -2.11
C GLY A 151 -5.88 7.49 -3.06
N CYS A 152 -5.84 8.07 -4.28
CA CYS A 152 -6.86 7.84 -5.30
C CYS A 152 -6.61 6.56 -6.10
N ILE A 153 -7.59 6.18 -6.92
CA ILE A 153 -7.49 5.09 -7.89
C ILE A 153 -7.39 5.68 -9.29
N ILE A 154 -6.51 5.15 -10.11
CA ILE A 154 -6.43 5.41 -11.56
C ILE A 154 -6.70 4.12 -12.32
N LYS A 155 -7.18 4.24 -13.56
CA LYS A 155 -7.37 3.10 -14.45
C LYS A 155 -6.32 3.11 -15.55
N LEU A 156 -5.65 1.98 -15.75
CA LEU A 156 -4.68 1.78 -16.83
C LEU A 156 -5.34 0.98 -17.95
N GLU A 157 -5.24 1.46 -19.18
CA GLU A 157 -5.79 0.80 -20.37
C GLU A 157 -4.75 0.72 -21.50
N GLY A 158 -4.92 -0.28 -22.37
CA GLY A 158 -4.04 -0.46 -23.54
C GLY A 158 -2.66 -1.03 -23.22
N LEU A 159 -2.36 -1.33 -21.96
CA LEU A 159 -1.20 -2.10 -21.56
C LEU A 159 -1.47 -3.60 -21.75
N SER A 160 -0.51 -4.46 -21.42
CA SER A 160 -0.77 -5.90 -21.45
C SER A 160 -1.90 -6.26 -20.46
N LYS A 161 -2.53 -7.41 -20.64
CA LYS A 161 -3.59 -7.91 -19.76
C LYS A 161 -3.15 -8.04 -18.29
N HIS A 162 -1.84 -8.16 -18.04
CA HIS A 162 -1.29 -8.25 -16.69
C HIS A 162 -1.21 -6.91 -15.97
N TYR A 163 -1.11 -5.81 -16.71
CA TYR A 163 -0.91 -4.47 -16.16
C TYR A 163 -2.12 -3.53 -16.31
N SER A 164 -3.08 -3.87 -17.17
CA SER A 164 -4.30 -3.08 -17.33
C SER A 164 -5.25 -3.29 -16.15
N GLY A 165 -5.95 -2.25 -15.75
CA GLY A 165 -6.91 -2.28 -14.64
C GLY A 165 -6.75 -1.12 -13.68
N ASN A 166 -7.31 -1.23 -12.47
CA ASN A 166 -7.32 -0.16 -11.49
C ASN A 166 -6.09 -0.23 -10.58
N ALA A 167 -5.35 0.86 -10.49
CA ALA A 167 -4.15 0.98 -9.66
C ALA A 167 -4.35 1.97 -8.51
N PHE A 168 -3.87 1.63 -7.32
CA PHE A 168 -3.82 2.52 -6.17
C PHE A 168 -2.63 3.47 -6.30
N VAL A 169 -2.86 4.77 -6.11
CA VAL A 169 -1.83 5.81 -6.18
C VAL A 169 -1.20 5.99 -4.80
N GLN A 170 0.08 5.64 -4.68
CA GLN A 170 0.85 5.83 -3.46
C GLN A 170 1.35 7.25 -3.32
N SER A 171 1.98 7.78 -4.36
CA SER A 171 2.54 9.14 -4.37
C SER A 171 2.51 9.75 -5.76
N VAL A 172 2.59 11.07 -5.82
CA VAL A 172 2.55 11.85 -7.06
C VAL A 172 3.67 12.87 -7.01
N GLU A 173 4.40 12.99 -8.12
CA GLU A 173 5.44 14.00 -8.31
C GLU A 173 5.10 14.84 -9.54
N HIS A 174 5.10 16.15 -9.38
CA HIS A 174 4.89 17.10 -10.46
C HIS A 174 6.22 17.76 -10.83
N THR A 175 6.61 17.63 -12.09
CA THR A 175 7.82 18.27 -12.63
C THR A 175 7.41 19.32 -13.65
N LEU A 176 7.84 20.56 -13.42
CA LEU A 176 7.69 21.67 -14.35
C LEU A 176 9.07 22.11 -14.83
N GLN A 177 9.43 21.71 -16.03
CA GLN A 177 10.75 21.99 -16.61
C GLN A 177 10.66 22.30 -18.10
N GLY A 178 11.37 23.35 -18.55
CA GLY A 178 11.41 23.72 -19.97
C GLY A 178 10.06 24.09 -20.58
N GLY A 179 9.09 24.51 -19.75
CA GLY A 179 7.73 24.81 -20.20
C GLY A 179 6.81 23.57 -20.30
N GLU A 180 7.33 22.40 -20.03
CA GLU A 180 6.56 21.16 -19.95
C GLU A 180 6.19 20.84 -18.50
N TRP A 181 4.92 20.51 -18.29
CA TRP A 181 4.44 19.97 -17.02
C TRP A 181 4.19 18.47 -17.16
N LYS A 182 4.88 17.68 -16.35
CA LYS A 182 4.72 16.23 -16.28
C LYS A 182 4.29 15.82 -14.87
N THR A 183 3.48 14.78 -14.81
CA THR A 183 3.05 14.16 -13.56
C THR A 183 3.54 12.72 -13.56
N GLN A 184 4.39 12.38 -12.59
CA GLN A 184 4.80 11.01 -12.34
C GLN A 184 3.98 10.48 -11.17
N VAL A 185 3.36 9.33 -11.38
CA VAL A 185 2.47 8.68 -10.42
C VAL A 185 3.09 7.35 -10.02
N TYR A 186 3.33 7.17 -8.75
CA TYR A 186 3.80 5.91 -8.19
C TYR A 186 2.63 5.09 -7.71
N MET A 187 2.60 3.82 -8.12
CA MET A 187 1.48 2.89 -7.90
C MET A 187 1.85 1.75 -6.98
N GLY A 188 0.84 1.19 -6.35
CA GLY A 188 0.98 0.12 -5.38
C GLY A 188 1.12 0.68 -3.96
N PHE A 189 1.71 -0.08 -3.08
CA PHE A 189 2.06 0.37 -1.74
C PHE A 189 3.29 -0.36 -1.26
N ASN A 190 4.30 0.39 -0.88
CA ASN A 190 5.48 -0.14 -0.22
C ASN A 190 5.52 0.43 1.20
N PRO A 191 5.33 -0.40 2.24
CA PRO A 191 5.37 0.07 3.62
C PRO A 191 6.71 0.76 3.91
N VAL A 192 6.66 1.86 4.66
CA VAL A 192 7.88 2.51 5.13
C VAL A 192 8.56 1.60 6.14
N VAL A 193 9.78 1.19 5.84
CA VAL A 193 10.67 0.51 6.78
C VAL A 193 11.66 1.56 7.28
N ILE A 194 11.63 1.84 8.57
CA ILE A 194 12.62 2.70 9.21
C ILE A 194 13.91 1.89 9.31
N THR A 195 14.84 2.15 8.40
CA THR A 195 16.12 1.43 8.32
C THR A 195 17.31 2.25 8.81
N GLU A 196 17.12 3.56 9.00
CA GLU A 196 18.18 4.49 9.39
C GLU A 196 17.96 4.97 10.82
N GLU A 197 19.04 5.01 11.59
CA GLU A 197 19.05 5.70 12.88
C GLU A 197 18.89 7.20 12.58
N PRO A 198 18.02 7.92 13.31
CA PRO A 198 17.90 9.36 13.14
C PRO A 198 19.24 10.01 13.47
N ASP A 199 19.71 10.91 12.61
CA ASP A 199 20.85 11.75 12.90
C ASP A 199 20.57 12.55 14.18
N VAL A 200 21.41 12.35 15.22
CA VAL A 200 21.31 13.00 16.52
C VAL A 200 22.08 14.31 16.51
#